data_44dc96452f817264125a65aa01ae32a3
#
_entry.id   44dc96452f817264125a65aa01ae32a3
#
_cell.length_a   1.000
_cell.length_b   1.000
_cell.length_c   1.000
_cell.angle_alpha   90.00
_cell.angle_beta   90.00
_cell.angle_gamma   90.00
#
_symmetry.space_group_name_H-M   'P 1'
#
loop_
_entity.id
_entity.type
_entity.pdbx_description
1 polymer ?
#
loop_
_entity_poly.entity_id
_entity_poly.type
_entity_poly.pdbx_seq_one_letter_code
_entity_poly.pdbx_strand_id
1 'polypeptide(L)'
;EAHKDLIKKQNHQNILEIRDVIKSYNNIGKINLGGIPMIADDMMTFIKSDIVVFGLGVLLFIIATLWFVFRKLIWIIVPISSCFFSVTIMTGLLGLLGWKVTVISSNFIALMLILTMAMNIHMSVRYLQFRKENPDVSNSEALLWTSEKMFWPILYTVLTTICAFLSLIFSGIKPIIDFGWMMTVGLLVSMSVTFTLLPSMLNILSKKSVNYRDQKKSKITSFLSRVAQKNTKTIFASSILVVIVSIVGITKLEVENSFINYFDKETEIYKGMKLIDEKLGGTTPLDVIVKFPKKENDNNSDDDWDEEEEDDSKYWFTRNKIDRITQIHNYLDELDAVGKVISFASMVRVAEDLTGGKKLYGLEMGVLYTKIPDSIKKEIIDPYISIKNNEARIGLRVLDSKENLRRNELIKKINHDLENELGLKREEFKLAGVLILFNNLLQSLFKSQILTLGVVMAGITLMFLILFRNTTLA
;
A
#
# COMPACT_ATOMS: atom_id res chain seq x y z
N GLU A 1 7.78 -3.81 21.68
CA GLU A 1 6.62 -4.44 21.04
C GLU A 1 5.41 -4.49 21.97
N ALA A 2 5.51 -5.03 23.17
CA ALA A 2 4.41 -5.09 24.15
C ALA A 2 3.75 -3.72 24.41
N HIS A 3 4.52 -2.64 24.47
CA HIS A 3 4.00 -1.28 24.63
C HIS A 3 3.21 -0.81 23.41
N LYS A 4 3.66 -1.12 22.20
CA LYS A 4 2.92 -0.78 20.96
C LYS A 4 1.61 -1.55 20.85
N ASP A 5 1.56 -2.79 21.25
CA ASP A 5 0.35 -3.60 21.24
C ASP A 5 -0.65 -3.16 22.32
N LEU A 6 -0.14 -2.69 23.47
CA LEU A 6 -0.97 -2.06 24.50
C LEU A 6 -1.63 -0.77 23.97
N ILE A 7 -0.85 0.11 23.35
CA ILE A 7 -1.37 1.36 22.75
C ILE A 7 -2.43 1.05 21.69
N LYS A 8 -2.23 0.04 20.84
CA LYS A 8 -3.23 -0.35 19.83
C LYS A 8 -4.53 -0.82 20.47
N LYS A 9 -4.46 -1.66 21.50
CA LYS A 9 -5.66 -2.14 22.22
C LYS A 9 -6.39 -0.97 22.88
N GLN A 10 -5.64 -0.07 23.49
CA GLN A 10 -6.21 1.11 24.15
C GLN A 10 -6.85 2.05 23.12
N ASN A 11 -6.21 2.27 21.97
CA ASN A 11 -6.79 3.06 20.88
C ASN A 11 -8.10 2.44 20.36
N HIS A 12 -8.13 1.12 20.18
CA HIS A 12 -9.34 0.41 19.76
C HIS A 12 -10.49 0.61 20.75
N GLN A 13 -10.21 0.46 22.06
CA GLN A 13 -11.21 0.67 23.10
C GLN A 13 -11.70 2.11 23.11
N ASN A 14 -10.81 3.10 23.03
CA ASN A 14 -11.16 4.51 22.98
C ASN A 14 -12.07 4.83 21.77
N ILE A 15 -11.78 4.26 20.60
CA ILE A 15 -12.62 4.45 19.40
C ILE A 15 -14.02 3.86 19.60
N LEU A 16 -14.12 2.68 20.19
CA LEU A 16 -15.44 2.09 20.51
C LEU A 16 -16.23 2.95 21.48
N GLU A 17 -15.61 3.44 22.56
CA GLU A 17 -16.26 4.33 23.54
C GLU A 17 -16.72 5.63 22.88
N ILE A 18 -15.90 6.24 22.01
CA ILE A 18 -16.29 7.44 21.24
C ILE A 18 -17.52 7.14 20.36
N ARG A 19 -17.54 6.01 19.68
CA ARG A 19 -18.69 5.61 18.84
C ARG A 19 -19.97 5.42 19.66
N ASP A 20 -19.86 4.85 20.84
CA ASP A 20 -21.03 4.66 21.71
C ASP A 20 -21.55 6.00 22.26
N VAL A 21 -20.64 6.93 22.57
CA VAL A 21 -21.04 8.31 22.89
C VAL A 21 -21.74 8.97 21.71
N ILE A 22 -21.18 8.88 20.50
CA ILE A 22 -21.80 9.45 19.28
C ILE A 22 -23.20 8.90 19.06
N LYS A 23 -23.41 7.59 19.24
CA LYS A 23 -24.74 6.97 19.09
C LYS A 23 -25.77 7.54 20.06
N SER A 24 -25.36 7.90 21.29
CA SER A 24 -26.26 8.49 22.27
C SER A 24 -26.74 9.89 21.91
N TYR A 25 -26.00 10.58 21.04
CA TYR A 25 -26.30 11.96 20.59
C TYR A 25 -26.89 12.03 19.15
N ASN A 26 -27.20 10.91 18.52
CA ASN A 26 -27.78 10.87 17.16
C ASN A 26 -29.06 11.68 16.98
N ASN A 27 -29.79 11.95 18.09
CA ASN A 27 -31.02 12.75 18.08
C ASN A 27 -30.78 14.26 17.96
N ILE A 28 -29.54 14.73 18.19
CA ILE A 28 -29.19 16.16 18.18
C ILE A 28 -28.67 16.60 16.81
N GLY A 29 -28.02 15.70 16.08
CA GLY A 29 -27.46 16.01 14.77
C GLY A 29 -26.72 14.83 14.16
N LYS A 30 -26.34 14.97 12.87
CA LYS A 30 -25.53 14.00 12.17
C LYS A 30 -24.06 14.18 12.57
N ILE A 31 -23.55 13.26 13.38
CA ILE A 31 -22.17 13.28 13.86
C ILE A 31 -21.36 12.30 13.00
N ASN A 32 -20.23 12.73 12.49
CA ASN A 32 -19.29 11.89 11.73
C ASN A 32 -17.96 11.81 12.48
N LEU A 33 -17.46 10.60 12.66
CA LEU A 33 -16.14 10.35 13.22
C LEU A 33 -15.11 10.33 12.09
N GLY A 34 -13.95 10.95 12.31
CA GLY A 34 -12.84 10.94 11.37
C GLY A 34 -11.52 11.21 12.07
N GLY A 35 -10.43 10.81 11.42
CA GLY A 35 -9.07 11.04 11.92
C GLY A 35 -8.18 9.81 11.83
N ILE A 36 -6.86 10.02 11.84
CA ILE A 36 -5.86 8.97 11.64
C ILE A 36 -6.01 7.80 12.64
N PRO A 37 -6.24 8.02 13.95
CA PRO A 37 -6.39 6.91 14.89
C PRO A 37 -7.57 5.99 14.58
N MET A 38 -8.72 6.58 14.19
CA MET A 38 -9.92 5.81 13.79
C MET A 38 -9.68 5.04 12.50
N ILE A 39 -9.07 5.67 11.49
CA ILE A 39 -8.74 5.02 10.22
C ILE A 39 -7.81 3.83 10.44
N ALA A 40 -6.77 4.00 11.25
CA ALA A 40 -5.83 2.92 11.57
C ALA A 40 -6.51 1.72 12.27
N ASP A 41 -7.44 1.99 13.17
CA ASP A 41 -8.21 0.98 13.89
C ASP A 41 -9.16 0.21 12.96
N ASP A 42 -9.94 0.94 12.14
CA ASP A 42 -10.85 0.34 11.18
C ASP A 42 -10.11 -0.47 10.11
N MET A 43 -8.97 0.01 9.61
CA MET A 43 -8.12 -0.76 8.70
C MET A 43 -7.67 -2.09 9.30
N MET A 44 -7.29 -2.11 10.59
CA MET A 44 -6.92 -3.36 11.27
C MET A 44 -8.11 -4.31 11.39
N THR A 45 -9.30 -3.78 11.62
CA THR A 45 -10.54 -4.56 11.69
C THR A 45 -10.91 -5.12 10.30
N PHE A 46 -10.80 -4.31 9.25
CA PHE A 46 -11.02 -4.77 7.87
C PHE A 46 -10.04 -5.86 7.46
N ILE A 47 -8.73 -5.73 7.77
CA ILE A 47 -7.75 -6.77 7.49
C ILE A 47 -8.13 -8.10 8.14
N LYS A 48 -8.56 -8.09 9.41
CA LYS A 48 -8.99 -9.32 10.10
C LYS A 48 -10.23 -9.92 9.44
N SER A 49 -11.21 -9.09 9.10
CA SER A 49 -12.41 -9.51 8.38
C SER A 49 -12.08 -10.09 7.01
N ASP A 50 -11.23 -9.42 6.24
CA ASP A 50 -10.84 -9.83 4.90
C ASP A 50 -10.15 -11.20 4.89
N ILE A 51 -9.24 -11.46 5.82
CA ILE A 51 -8.58 -12.77 5.94
C ILE A 51 -9.63 -13.89 6.10
N VAL A 52 -10.64 -13.66 6.92
CA VAL A 52 -11.69 -14.66 7.18
C VAL A 52 -12.63 -14.77 5.98
N VAL A 53 -13.14 -13.66 5.47
CA VAL A 53 -14.13 -13.63 4.37
C VAL A 53 -13.52 -14.16 3.08
N PHE A 54 -12.34 -13.67 2.67
CA PHE A 54 -11.66 -14.15 1.47
C PHE A 54 -11.17 -15.59 1.65
N GLY A 55 -10.61 -15.93 2.80
CA GLY A 55 -10.16 -17.31 3.08
C GLY A 55 -11.29 -18.32 2.97
N LEU A 56 -12.43 -18.06 3.61
CA LEU A 56 -13.62 -18.92 3.53
C LEU A 56 -14.26 -18.88 2.14
N GLY A 57 -14.37 -17.71 1.51
CA GLY A 57 -14.94 -17.57 0.18
C GLY A 57 -14.15 -18.37 -0.86
N VAL A 58 -12.83 -18.26 -0.85
CA VAL A 58 -11.95 -19.05 -1.73
C VAL A 58 -12.07 -20.54 -1.43
N LEU A 59 -12.08 -20.93 -0.16
CA LEU A 59 -12.23 -22.34 0.23
C LEU A 59 -13.56 -22.92 -0.28
N LEU A 60 -14.67 -22.24 -0.09
CA LEU A 60 -15.99 -22.66 -0.58
C LEU A 60 -16.02 -22.76 -2.10
N PHE A 61 -15.43 -21.77 -2.79
CA PHE A 61 -15.32 -21.78 -4.24
C PHE A 61 -14.48 -22.97 -4.75
N ILE A 62 -13.38 -23.29 -4.08
CA ILE A 62 -12.55 -24.47 -4.37
C ILE A 62 -13.35 -25.75 -4.17
N ILE A 63 -14.06 -25.89 -3.05
CA ILE A 63 -14.91 -27.05 -2.78
C ILE A 63 -15.96 -27.23 -3.88
N ALA A 64 -16.66 -26.17 -4.24
CA ALA A 64 -17.68 -26.19 -5.29
C ALA A 64 -17.07 -26.61 -6.65
N THR A 65 -15.92 -26.06 -7.01
CA THR A 65 -15.21 -26.38 -8.26
C THR A 65 -14.77 -27.85 -8.30
N LEU A 66 -14.16 -28.33 -7.22
CA LEU A 66 -13.74 -29.74 -7.12
C LEU A 66 -14.94 -30.69 -7.15
N TRP A 67 -16.02 -30.34 -6.47
CA TRP A 67 -17.26 -31.10 -6.52
C TRP A 67 -17.84 -31.18 -7.94
N PHE A 68 -17.85 -30.05 -8.64
CA PHE A 68 -18.35 -30.01 -10.02
C PHE A 68 -17.48 -30.86 -10.97
N VAL A 69 -16.16 -30.82 -10.82
CA VAL A 69 -15.20 -31.53 -11.68
C VAL A 69 -15.15 -33.02 -11.35
N PHE A 70 -14.91 -33.38 -10.10
CA PHE A 70 -14.58 -34.77 -9.73
C PHE A 70 -15.79 -35.58 -9.23
N ARG A 71 -16.79 -34.93 -8.62
CA ARG A 71 -18.01 -35.56 -8.07
C ARG A 71 -17.77 -36.73 -7.13
N LYS A 72 -16.59 -36.79 -6.50
CA LYS A 72 -16.21 -37.83 -5.50
C LYS A 72 -15.51 -37.14 -4.34
N LEU A 73 -15.96 -37.47 -3.12
CA LEU A 73 -15.48 -36.83 -1.88
C LEU A 73 -13.96 -36.95 -1.68
N ILE A 74 -13.35 -38.09 -2.06
CA ILE A 74 -11.90 -38.28 -1.89
C ILE A 74 -11.09 -37.25 -2.63
N TRP A 75 -11.52 -36.84 -3.86
CA TRP A 75 -10.86 -35.83 -4.70
C TRP A 75 -11.16 -34.40 -4.26
N ILE A 76 -11.96 -34.23 -3.21
CA ILE A 76 -12.18 -32.96 -2.54
C ILE A 76 -11.38 -32.93 -1.24
N ILE A 77 -11.52 -33.97 -0.41
CA ILE A 77 -10.91 -34.02 0.93
C ILE A 77 -9.39 -34.02 0.84
N VAL A 78 -8.79 -34.84 -0.04
CA VAL A 78 -7.32 -34.96 -0.12
C VAL A 78 -6.64 -33.67 -0.56
N PRO A 79 -7.04 -33.01 -1.68
CA PRO A 79 -6.43 -31.74 -2.06
C PRO A 79 -6.68 -30.61 -1.05
N ILE A 80 -7.87 -30.55 -0.43
CA ILE A 80 -8.18 -29.54 0.59
C ILE A 80 -7.34 -29.76 1.83
N SER A 81 -7.18 -31.01 2.30
CA SER A 81 -6.30 -31.31 3.43
C SER A 81 -4.86 -30.86 3.14
N SER A 82 -4.35 -31.17 1.95
CA SER A 82 -3.03 -30.70 1.51
C SER A 82 -2.92 -29.17 1.56
N CYS A 83 -3.93 -28.44 1.07
CA CYS A 83 -3.97 -26.98 1.15
C CYS A 83 -3.99 -26.49 2.61
N PHE A 84 -4.80 -27.12 3.46
CA PHE A 84 -4.90 -26.77 4.87
C PHE A 84 -3.55 -26.94 5.59
N PHE A 85 -2.87 -28.06 5.38
CA PHE A 85 -1.54 -28.30 5.95
C PHE A 85 -0.51 -27.29 5.43
N SER A 86 -0.52 -26.99 4.13
CA SER A 86 0.37 -25.96 3.54
C SER A 86 0.20 -24.60 4.21
N VAL A 87 -1.03 -24.13 4.36
CA VAL A 87 -1.34 -22.84 4.99
C VAL A 87 -0.98 -22.87 6.48
N THR A 88 -1.29 -23.96 7.19
CA THR A 88 -0.97 -24.10 8.61
C THR A 88 0.54 -24.07 8.86
N ILE A 89 1.31 -24.85 8.08
CA ILE A 89 2.77 -24.87 8.18
C ILE A 89 3.35 -23.48 7.90
N MET A 90 2.87 -22.81 6.83
CA MET A 90 3.36 -21.48 6.49
C MET A 90 3.01 -20.44 7.55
N THR A 91 1.77 -20.45 8.07
CA THR A 91 1.34 -19.54 9.13
C THR A 91 2.15 -19.76 10.41
N GLY A 92 2.40 -21.03 10.77
CA GLY A 92 3.27 -21.39 11.88
C GLY A 92 4.71 -20.87 11.68
N LEU A 93 5.26 -21.01 10.47
CA LEU A 93 6.59 -20.54 10.13
C LEU A 93 6.68 -19.00 10.22
N LEU A 94 5.66 -18.26 9.74
CA LEU A 94 5.60 -16.80 9.87
C LEU A 94 5.61 -16.39 11.35
N GLY A 95 4.86 -17.10 12.20
CA GLY A 95 4.85 -16.86 13.63
C GLY A 95 6.20 -17.11 14.30
N LEU A 96 6.88 -18.22 13.94
CA LEU A 96 8.20 -18.56 14.45
C LEU A 96 9.28 -17.56 14.05
N LEU A 97 9.22 -17.06 12.82
CA LEU A 97 10.15 -16.06 12.29
C LEU A 97 9.82 -14.62 12.74
N GLY A 98 8.72 -14.42 13.46
CA GLY A 98 8.27 -13.10 13.89
C GLY A 98 7.86 -12.17 12.72
N TRP A 99 7.46 -12.72 11.58
CA TRP A 99 7.03 -11.94 10.44
C TRP A 99 5.64 -11.35 10.68
N LYS A 100 5.50 -10.07 10.32
CA LYS A 100 4.24 -9.34 10.53
C LYS A 100 3.40 -9.35 9.25
N VAL A 101 2.14 -9.73 9.39
CA VAL A 101 1.17 -9.60 8.30
C VAL A 101 0.71 -8.15 8.21
N THR A 102 0.87 -7.56 7.02
CA THR A 102 0.46 -6.19 6.70
C THR A 102 -0.83 -6.19 5.87
N VAL A 103 -1.40 -5.00 5.59
CA VAL A 103 -2.56 -4.86 4.69
C VAL A 103 -2.30 -5.53 3.33
N ILE A 104 -1.10 -5.32 2.76
CA ILE A 104 -0.73 -5.87 1.45
C ILE A 104 -0.59 -7.39 1.51
N SER A 105 0.00 -7.91 2.59
CA SER A 105 0.22 -9.34 2.75
C SER A 105 -0.96 -10.12 3.36
N SER A 106 -2.05 -9.46 3.75
CA SER A 106 -3.21 -10.12 4.35
C SER A 106 -3.82 -11.21 3.45
N ASN A 107 -3.76 -11.02 2.13
CA ASN A 107 -4.31 -11.94 1.14
C ASN A 107 -3.43 -13.17 0.86
N PHE A 108 -2.27 -13.35 1.55
CA PHE A 108 -1.36 -14.46 1.26
C PHE A 108 -2.02 -15.83 1.46
N ILE A 109 -2.91 -15.98 2.43
CA ILE A 109 -3.63 -17.23 2.70
C ILE A 109 -4.46 -17.65 1.49
N ALA A 110 -5.26 -16.73 0.95
CA ALA A 110 -6.09 -17.00 -0.23
C ALA A 110 -5.23 -17.35 -1.45
N LEU A 111 -4.14 -16.62 -1.67
CA LEU A 111 -3.21 -16.90 -2.76
C LEU A 111 -2.52 -18.26 -2.60
N MET A 112 -2.07 -18.61 -1.39
CA MET A 112 -1.50 -19.92 -1.12
C MET A 112 -2.51 -21.05 -1.37
N LEU A 113 -3.76 -20.90 -0.92
CA LEU A 113 -4.81 -21.89 -1.18
C LEU A 113 -4.98 -22.13 -2.68
N ILE A 114 -5.07 -21.06 -3.49
CA ILE A 114 -5.26 -21.14 -4.94
C ILE A 114 -4.04 -21.81 -5.61
N LEU A 115 -2.82 -21.40 -5.28
CA LEU A 115 -1.61 -21.91 -5.89
C LEU A 115 -1.32 -23.36 -5.49
N THR A 116 -1.51 -23.71 -4.23
CA THR A 116 -1.40 -25.11 -3.76
C THR A 116 -2.46 -26.01 -4.42
N MET A 117 -3.69 -25.48 -4.53
CA MET A 117 -4.78 -26.22 -5.17
C MET A 117 -4.49 -26.49 -6.65
N ALA A 118 -3.92 -25.54 -7.39
CA ALA A 118 -3.52 -25.74 -8.79
C ALA A 118 -2.53 -26.91 -8.92
N MET A 119 -1.50 -26.97 -8.07
CA MET A 119 -0.54 -28.09 -8.04
C MET A 119 -1.23 -29.41 -7.71
N ASN A 120 -2.10 -29.43 -6.71
CA ASN A 120 -2.84 -30.62 -6.29
C ASN A 120 -3.79 -31.13 -7.38
N ILE A 121 -4.46 -30.24 -8.12
CA ILE A 121 -5.34 -30.61 -9.25
C ILE A 121 -4.51 -31.26 -10.37
N HIS A 122 -3.37 -30.67 -10.74
CA HIS A 122 -2.50 -31.24 -11.76
C HIS A 122 -2.02 -32.64 -11.40
N MET A 123 -1.58 -32.86 -10.17
CA MET A 123 -1.21 -34.17 -9.64
C MET A 123 -2.38 -35.16 -9.70
N SER A 124 -3.54 -34.75 -9.19
CA SER A 124 -4.75 -35.58 -9.10
C SER A 124 -5.26 -35.99 -10.49
N VAL A 125 -5.34 -35.05 -11.43
CA VAL A 125 -5.80 -35.32 -12.81
C VAL A 125 -4.83 -36.29 -13.51
N ARG A 126 -3.52 -36.08 -13.35
CA ARG A 126 -2.51 -36.96 -13.99
C ARG A 126 -2.53 -38.36 -13.41
N TYR A 127 -2.68 -38.48 -12.07
CA TYR A 127 -2.86 -39.76 -11.43
C TYR A 127 -4.11 -40.51 -11.95
N LEU A 128 -5.26 -39.81 -12.04
CA LEU A 128 -6.51 -40.39 -12.54
C LEU A 128 -6.38 -40.81 -14.01
N GLN A 129 -5.70 -40.03 -14.83
CA GLN A 129 -5.44 -40.37 -16.23
C GLN A 129 -4.61 -41.64 -16.33
N PHE A 130 -3.49 -41.73 -15.60
CA PHE A 130 -2.62 -42.91 -15.62
C PHE A 130 -3.33 -44.18 -15.13
N ARG A 131 -4.12 -44.09 -14.07
CA ARG A 131 -4.93 -45.21 -13.54
C ARG A 131 -6.01 -45.68 -14.52
N LYS A 132 -6.53 -44.79 -15.37
CA LYS A 132 -7.46 -45.16 -16.44
C LYS A 132 -6.77 -45.93 -17.56
N GLU A 133 -5.58 -45.46 -17.96
CA GLU A 133 -4.78 -46.08 -19.02
C GLU A 133 -4.18 -47.43 -18.58
N ASN A 134 -3.90 -47.60 -17.29
CA ASN A 134 -3.25 -48.78 -16.70
C ASN A 134 -4.02 -49.28 -15.44
N PRO A 135 -5.14 -50.00 -15.61
CA PRO A 135 -5.99 -50.40 -14.48
C PRO A 135 -5.33 -51.39 -13.50
N ASP A 136 -4.42 -52.22 -14.02
CA ASP A 136 -3.81 -53.35 -13.28
C ASP A 136 -2.58 -52.94 -12.44
N VAL A 137 -2.08 -51.72 -12.63
CA VAL A 137 -0.93 -51.21 -11.89
C VAL A 137 -1.27 -50.93 -10.44
N SER A 138 -0.36 -51.23 -9.51
CA SER A 138 -0.54 -50.98 -8.10
C SER A 138 -0.74 -49.47 -7.78
N ASN A 139 -1.44 -49.17 -6.69
CA ASN A 139 -1.68 -47.77 -6.30
C ASN A 139 -0.38 -47.00 -6.04
N SER A 140 0.57 -47.62 -5.34
CA SER A 140 1.88 -47.03 -5.02
C SER A 140 2.71 -46.75 -6.27
N GLU A 141 2.71 -47.66 -7.22
CA GLU A 141 3.42 -47.50 -8.50
C GLU A 141 2.80 -46.37 -9.35
N ALA A 142 1.48 -46.29 -9.40
CA ALA A 142 0.80 -45.21 -10.10
C ALA A 142 1.09 -43.84 -9.49
N LEU A 143 1.17 -43.74 -8.15
CA LEU A 143 1.53 -42.51 -7.44
C LEU A 143 3.00 -42.12 -7.67
N LEU A 144 3.91 -43.12 -7.62
CA LEU A 144 5.33 -42.87 -7.92
C LEU A 144 5.52 -42.32 -9.31
N TRP A 145 4.96 -43.03 -10.34
CA TRP A 145 5.01 -42.60 -11.73
C TRP A 145 4.42 -41.18 -11.91
N THR A 146 3.29 -40.89 -11.27
CA THR A 146 2.65 -39.57 -11.34
C THR A 146 3.55 -38.49 -10.76
N SER A 147 4.15 -38.75 -9.58
CA SER A 147 5.05 -37.81 -8.92
C SER A 147 6.29 -37.51 -9.79
N GLU A 148 6.89 -38.53 -10.35
CA GLU A 148 8.04 -38.36 -11.27
C GLU A 148 7.69 -37.53 -12.52
N LYS A 149 6.56 -37.85 -13.16
CA LYS A 149 6.14 -37.14 -14.38
C LYS A 149 5.68 -35.71 -14.14
N MET A 150 5.11 -35.43 -12.95
CA MET A 150 4.62 -34.09 -12.64
C MET A 150 5.65 -33.23 -11.92
N PHE A 151 6.79 -33.78 -11.48
CA PHE A 151 7.82 -33.04 -10.78
C PHE A 151 8.32 -31.84 -11.60
N TRP A 152 8.82 -32.08 -12.82
CA TRP A 152 9.36 -31.00 -13.64
C TRP A 152 8.32 -29.95 -14.05
N PRO A 153 7.13 -30.30 -14.56
CA PRO A 153 6.09 -29.30 -14.86
C PRO A 153 5.71 -28.42 -13.65
N ILE A 154 5.52 -29.04 -12.48
CA ILE A 154 5.17 -28.30 -11.26
C ILE A 154 6.36 -27.45 -10.79
N LEU A 155 7.57 -27.99 -10.80
CA LEU A 155 8.78 -27.26 -10.42
C LEU A 155 8.96 -25.99 -11.29
N TYR A 156 8.80 -26.10 -12.62
CA TYR A 156 8.89 -24.94 -13.50
C TYR A 156 7.78 -23.91 -13.21
N THR A 157 6.56 -24.35 -12.95
CA THR A 157 5.47 -23.46 -12.56
C THR A 157 5.79 -22.73 -11.25
N VAL A 158 6.33 -23.45 -10.27
CA VAL A 158 6.74 -22.87 -8.98
C VAL A 158 7.90 -21.90 -9.19
N LEU A 159 8.92 -22.24 -9.97
CA LEU A 159 10.05 -21.36 -10.23
C LEU A 159 9.66 -20.07 -10.95
N THR A 160 8.79 -20.14 -11.98
CA THR A 160 8.27 -18.94 -12.63
C THR A 160 7.49 -18.04 -11.68
N THR A 161 6.69 -18.64 -10.81
CA THR A 161 5.91 -17.91 -9.82
C THR A 161 6.82 -17.33 -8.73
N ILE A 162 7.85 -18.05 -8.31
CA ILE A 162 8.89 -17.54 -7.40
C ILE A 162 9.60 -16.34 -8.03
N CYS A 163 10.01 -16.42 -9.32
CA CYS A 163 10.61 -15.27 -10.01
C CYS A 163 9.69 -14.04 -9.99
N ALA A 164 8.38 -14.24 -10.16
CA ALA A 164 7.40 -13.15 -10.07
C ALA A 164 7.34 -12.53 -8.66
N PHE A 165 7.28 -13.34 -7.61
CA PHE A 165 7.24 -12.81 -6.23
C PHE A 165 8.59 -12.23 -5.78
N LEU A 166 9.71 -12.84 -6.15
CA LEU A 166 11.04 -12.30 -5.85
C LEU A 166 11.31 -10.95 -6.54
N SER A 167 10.71 -10.70 -7.71
CA SER A 167 10.84 -9.39 -8.35
C SER A 167 10.32 -8.23 -7.49
N LEU A 168 9.40 -8.51 -6.56
CA LEU A 168 8.87 -7.52 -5.62
C LEU A 168 9.93 -6.98 -4.65
N ILE A 169 11.08 -7.66 -4.49
CA ILE A 169 12.21 -7.18 -3.70
C ILE A 169 12.75 -5.85 -4.25
N PHE A 170 12.63 -5.64 -5.56
CA PHE A 170 13.04 -4.40 -6.21
C PHE A 170 12.04 -3.24 -6.06
N SER A 171 10.92 -3.45 -5.36
CA SER A 171 9.89 -2.41 -5.20
C SER A 171 10.32 -1.22 -4.34
N GLY A 172 11.32 -1.40 -3.46
CA GLY A 172 11.74 -0.38 -2.49
C GLY A 172 10.73 -0.12 -1.36
N ILE A 173 9.61 -0.83 -1.32
CA ILE A 173 8.53 -0.68 -0.33
C ILE A 173 8.49 -1.91 0.56
N LYS A 174 8.85 -1.75 1.83
CA LYS A 174 9.02 -2.85 2.77
C LYS A 174 7.84 -3.84 2.83
N PRO A 175 6.55 -3.43 2.96
CA PRO A 175 5.43 -4.38 2.97
C PRO A 175 5.32 -5.22 1.69
N ILE A 176 5.72 -4.69 0.53
CA ILE A 176 5.70 -5.40 -0.76
C ILE A 176 6.86 -6.40 -0.81
N ILE A 177 8.04 -5.99 -0.35
CA ILE A 177 9.21 -6.87 -0.25
C ILE A 177 8.92 -8.05 0.68
N ASP A 178 8.37 -7.78 1.86
CA ASP A 178 8.00 -8.81 2.84
C ASP A 178 6.96 -9.78 2.24
N PHE A 179 5.97 -9.28 1.50
CA PHE A 179 5.01 -10.11 0.79
C PHE A 179 5.66 -11.01 -0.27
N GLY A 180 6.62 -10.49 -1.04
CA GLY A 180 7.39 -11.26 -2.02
C GLY A 180 8.13 -12.44 -1.38
N TRP A 181 8.81 -12.22 -0.25
CA TRP A 181 9.46 -13.27 0.52
C TRP A 181 8.47 -14.29 1.11
N MET A 182 7.36 -13.80 1.71
CA MET A 182 6.32 -14.67 2.26
C MET A 182 5.77 -15.63 1.20
N MET A 183 5.45 -15.11 0.02
CA MET A 183 4.91 -15.93 -1.08
C MET A 183 5.95 -16.90 -1.65
N THR A 184 7.21 -16.50 -1.73
CA THR A 184 8.30 -17.36 -2.18
C THR A 184 8.47 -18.56 -1.26
N VAL A 185 8.57 -18.34 0.05
CA VAL A 185 8.66 -19.41 1.03
C VAL A 185 7.39 -20.26 1.05
N GLY A 186 6.21 -19.62 0.97
CA GLY A 186 4.93 -20.29 0.90
C GLY A 186 4.81 -21.25 -0.29
N LEU A 187 5.32 -20.87 -1.46
CA LEU A 187 5.36 -21.76 -2.64
C LEU A 187 6.26 -22.97 -2.45
N LEU A 188 7.42 -22.80 -1.82
CA LEU A 188 8.31 -23.92 -1.50
C LEU A 188 7.66 -24.90 -0.51
N VAL A 189 7.00 -24.37 0.52
CA VAL A 189 6.20 -25.18 1.46
C VAL A 189 5.08 -25.89 0.74
N SER A 190 4.33 -25.23 -0.12
CA SER A 190 3.23 -25.79 -0.90
C SER A 190 3.69 -26.89 -1.82
N MET A 191 4.79 -26.72 -2.53
CA MET A 191 5.39 -27.74 -3.38
C MET A 191 5.80 -28.97 -2.55
N SER A 192 6.48 -28.77 -1.43
CA SER A 192 6.91 -29.85 -0.54
C SER A 192 5.72 -30.65 -0.03
N VAL A 193 4.65 -29.98 0.45
CA VAL A 193 3.43 -30.62 0.92
C VAL A 193 2.71 -31.37 -0.22
N THR A 194 2.65 -30.80 -1.43
CA THR A 194 2.03 -31.43 -2.60
C THR A 194 2.73 -32.74 -2.99
N PHE A 195 4.06 -32.80 -2.92
CA PHE A 195 4.81 -34.00 -3.30
C PHE A 195 4.97 -35.02 -2.18
N THR A 196 4.75 -34.65 -0.91
CA THR A 196 4.86 -35.57 0.21
C THR A 196 3.50 -36.01 0.74
N LEU A 197 2.66 -35.06 1.14
CA LEU A 197 1.41 -35.34 1.82
C LEU A 197 0.33 -35.87 0.87
N LEU A 198 0.14 -35.25 -0.30
CA LEU A 198 -0.92 -35.62 -1.23
C LEU A 198 -0.76 -37.07 -1.74
N PRO A 199 0.41 -37.55 -2.21
CA PRO A 199 0.60 -38.96 -2.58
C PRO A 199 0.40 -39.90 -1.38
N SER A 200 0.89 -39.55 -0.19
CA SER A 200 0.73 -40.36 1.03
C SER A 200 -0.74 -40.54 1.40
N MET A 201 -1.52 -39.45 1.38
CA MET A 201 -2.97 -39.53 1.65
C MET A 201 -3.70 -40.32 0.59
N LEU A 202 -3.38 -40.17 -0.69
CA LEU A 202 -3.97 -40.97 -1.77
C LEU A 202 -3.62 -42.46 -1.65
N ASN A 203 -2.41 -42.78 -1.19
CA ASN A 203 -2.02 -44.18 -0.97
C ASN A 203 -2.84 -44.86 0.14
N ILE A 204 -3.14 -44.12 1.21
CA ILE A 204 -3.94 -44.64 2.35
C ILE A 204 -5.42 -44.74 1.99
N LEU A 205 -5.98 -43.73 1.37
CA LEU A 205 -7.42 -43.56 1.17
C LEU A 205 -7.96 -44.22 -0.11
N SER A 206 -7.12 -44.42 -1.12
CA SER A 206 -7.52 -44.88 -2.46
C SER A 206 -7.34 -46.40 -2.65
N LYS A 207 -7.68 -47.23 -1.64
CA LYS A 207 -7.55 -48.70 -1.73
C LYS A 207 -8.57 -49.39 -2.66
N LYS A 208 -9.64 -48.73 -3.09
CA LYS A 208 -10.65 -49.28 -4.01
C LYS A 208 -10.54 -48.65 -5.39
N SER A 209 -10.73 -49.49 -6.43
CA SER A 209 -10.79 -49.14 -7.86
C SER A 209 -11.44 -47.77 -8.09
N VAL A 210 -10.63 -46.86 -8.60
CA VAL A 210 -11.09 -45.51 -8.97
C VAL A 210 -11.81 -45.60 -10.29
N ASN A 211 -13.13 -45.81 -10.26
CA ASN A 211 -13.96 -45.74 -11.47
C ASN A 211 -13.92 -44.25 -11.98
N TYR A 212 -13.13 -44.04 -13.01
CA TYR A 212 -13.11 -42.74 -13.71
C TYR A 212 -14.34 -42.68 -14.62
N ARG A 213 -15.22 -41.73 -14.39
CA ARG A 213 -16.31 -41.43 -15.31
C ARG A 213 -15.73 -40.70 -16.52
N ASP A 214 -15.96 -41.22 -17.72
CA ASP A 214 -15.55 -40.53 -18.93
C ASP A 214 -16.06 -39.07 -18.94
N GLN A 215 -15.12 -38.17 -18.87
CA GLN A 215 -15.49 -36.77 -19.08
C GLN A 215 -15.90 -36.60 -20.54
N LYS A 216 -17.20 -36.34 -20.75
CA LYS A 216 -17.70 -36.00 -22.09
C LYS A 216 -16.86 -34.84 -22.60
N LYS A 217 -16.30 -34.95 -23.80
CA LYS A 217 -15.54 -33.87 -24.46
C LYS A 217 -16.31 -32.58 -24.30
N SER A 218 -15.73 -31.59 -23.63
CA SER A 218 -16.37 -30.29 -23.41
C SER A 218 -16.64 -29.65 -24.78
N LYS A 219 -17.91 -29.34 -25.05
CA LYS A 219 -18.32 -28.67 -26.29
C LYS A 219 -17.59 -27.33 -26.46
N ILE A 220 -17.32 -26.65 -25.35
CA ILE A 220 -16.59 -25.37 -25.31
C ILE A 220 -15.14 -25.55 -25.76
N THR A 221 -14.43 -26.52 -25.19
CA THR A 221 -13.02 -26.80 -25.56
C THR A 221 -12.91 -27.21 -27.03
N SER A 222 -13.82 -28.06 -27.51
CA SER A 222 -13.85 -28.48 -28.93
C SER A 222 -14.18 -27.31 -29.85
N PHE A 223 -15.05 -26.41 -29.46
CA PHE A 223 -15.36 -25.19 -30.21
C PHE A 223 -14.14 -24.27 -30.28
N LEU A 224 -13.51 -23.95 -29.13
CA LEU A 224 -12.33 -23.09 -29.09
C LEU A 224 -11.16 -23.67 -29.90
N SER A 225 -10.92 -24.97 -29.78
CA SER A 225 -9.89 -25.65 -30.57
C SER A 225 -10.15 -25.53 -32.07
N ARG A 226 -11.41 -25.72 -32.49
CA ARG A 226 -11.82 -25.58 -33.91
C ARG A 226 -11.66 -24.16 -34.43
N VAL A 227 -12.04 -23.15 -33.59
CA VAL A 227 -11.85 -21.75 -33.94
C VAL A 227 -10.37 -21.40 -34.07
N ALA A 228 -9.53 -21.87 -33.13
CA ALA A 228 -8.11 -21.63 -33.13
C ALA A 228 -7.43 -22.25 -34.40
N GLN A 229 -7.81 -23.47 -34.75
CA GLN A 229 -7.24 -24.13 -35.93
C GLN A 229 -7.71 -23.54 -37.26
N LYS A 230 -9.01 -23.16 -37.35
CA LYS A 230 -9.57 -22.65 -38.60
C LYS A 230 -9.20 -21.18 -38.87
N ASN A 231 -9.06 -20.37 -37.85
CA ASN A 231 -8.92 -18.91 -37.95
C ASN A 231 -7.60 -18.38 -37.37
N THR A 232 -6.50 -19.15 -37.44
CA THR A 232 -5.19 -18.79 -36.83
C THR A 232 -4.73 -17.38 -37.22
N LYS A 233 -4.82 -17.01 -38.51
CA LYS A 233 -4.38 -15.69 -39.00
C LYS A 233 -5.22 -14.57 -38.45
N THR A 234 -6.57 -14.75 -38.36
CA THR A 234 -7.49 -13.74 -37.81
C THR A 234 -7.26 -13.56 -36.32
N ILE A 235 -7.02 -14.65 -35.57
CA ILE A 235 -6.71 -14.58 -34.15
C ILE A 235 -5.41 -13.85 -33.93
N PHE A 236 -4.37 -14.13 -34.71
CA PHE A 236 -3.08 -13.46 -34.61
C PHE A 236 -3.20 -11.95 -34.91
N ALA A 237 -3.91 -11.59 -36.00
CA ALA A 237 -4.16 -10.19 -36.32
C ALA A 237 -4.97 -9.46 -35.26
N SER A 238 -6.02 -10.10 -34.70
CA SER A 238 -6.80 -9.52 -33.61
C SER A 238 -5.99 -9.35 -32.33
N SER A 239 -5.09 -10.29 -32.03
CA SER A 239 -4.18 -10.18 -30.88
C SER A 239 -3.24 -8.99 -31.01
N ILE A 240 -2.66 -8.76 -32.20
CA ILE A 240 -1.82 -7.59 -32.48
C ILE A 240 -2.64 -6.30 -32.30
N LEU A 241 -3.87 -6.26 -32.83
CA LEU A 241 -4.75 -5.09 -32.67
C LEU A 241 -5.02 -4.80 -31.20
N VAL A 242 -5.32 -5.83 -30.39
CA VAL A 242 -5.54 -5.68 -28.94
C VAL A 242 -4.30 -5.13 -28.26
N VAL A 243 -3.09 -5.63 -28.61
CA VAL A 243 -1.83 -5.10 -28.07
C VAL A 243 -1.64 -3.62 -28.41
N ILE A 244 -1.90 -3.20 -29.66
CA ILE A 244 -1.79 -1.79 -30.06
C ILE A 244 -2.76 -0.92 -29.26
N VAL A 245 -4.04 -1.33 -29.14
CA VAL A 245 -5.04 -0.62 -28.35
C VAL A 245 -4.63 -0.55 -26.87
N SER A 246 -4.06 -1.64 -26.33
CA SER A 246 -3.56 -1.67 -24.96
C SER A 246 -2.41 -0.70 -24.74
N ILE A 247 -1.46 -0.61 -25.67
CA ILE A 247 -0.35 0.37 -25.61
C ILE A 247 -0.90 1.79 -25.57
N VAL A 248 -1.88 2.13 -26.43
CA VAL A 248 -2.53 3.44 -26.40
C VAL A 248 -3.27 3.66 -25.07
N GLY A 249 -3.88 2.63 -24.49
CA GLY A 249 -4.49 2.71 -23.16
C GLY A 249 -3.48 2.99 -22.05
N ILE A 250 -2.32 2.33 -22.09
CA ILE A 250 -1.25 2.52 -21.11
C ILE A 250 -0.72 3.95 -21.11
N THR A 251 -0.61 4.60 -22.28
CA THR A 251 -0.15 6.01 -22.34
C THR A 251 -1.12 7.00 -21.70
N LYS A 252 -2.37 6.60 -21.47
CA LYS A 252 -3.40 7.41 -20.79
C LYS A 252 -3.55 7.11 -19.31
N LEU A 253 -2.75 6.18 -18.77
CA LEU A 253 -2.78 5.87 -17.34
C LEU A 253 -2.18 7.04 -16.54
N GLU A 254 -3.00 7.60 -15.67
CA GLU A 254 -2.59 8.61 -14.71
C GLU A 254 -2.33 7.96 -13.34
N VAL A 255 -1.19 8.30 -12.74
CA VAL A 255 -0.79 7.79 -11.41
C VAL A 255 -1.20 8.83 -10.37
N GLU A 256 -2.48 8.98 -10.21
CA GLU A 256 -3.07 9.87 -9.20
C GLU A 256 -4.19 9.13 -8.48
N ASN A 257 -4.16 9.14 -7.17
CA ASN A 257 -5.25 8.61 -6.37
C ASN A 257 -5.41 9.40 -5.07
N SER A 258 -6.65 9.77 -4.76
CA SER A 258 -7.00 10.37 -3.48
C SER A 258 -6.95 9.30 -2.39
N PHE A 259 -6.37 9.62 -1.23
CA PHE A 259 -6.37 8.71 -0.08
C PHE A 259 -7.78 8.35 0.36
N ILE A 260 -8.74 9.28 0.24
CA ILE A 260 -10.16 9.05 0.56
C ILE A 260 -10.75 7.97 -0.34
N ASN A 261 -10.35 7.90 -1.61
CA ASN A 261 -10.87 6.95 -2.59
C ASN A 261 -10.38 5.50 -2.41
N TYR A 262 -9.47 5.25 -1.45
CA TYR A 262 -9.13 3.87 -1.05
C TYR A 262 -10.25 3.17 -0.29
N PHE A 263 -11.20 3.94 0.25
CA PHE A 263 -12.30 3.40 1.03
C PHE A 263 -13.60 3.40 0.22
N ASP A 264 -14.41 2.38 0.44
CA ASP A 264 -15.73 2.31 -0.17
C ASP A 264 -16.59 3.50 0.29
N LYS A 265 -17.38 4.07 -0.63
CA LYS A 265 -18.20 5.27 -0.42
C LYS A 265 -19.23 5.12 0.70
N GLU A 266 -19.64 3.88 1.01
CA GLU A 266 -20.60 3.59 2.07
C GLU A 266 -19.96 3.55 3.46
N THR A 267 -18.63 3.46 3.55
CA THR A 267 -17.91 3.38 4.83
C THR A 267 -17.98 4.70 5.61
N GLU A 268 -17.96 4.58 6.94
CA GLU A 268 -17.90 5.73 7.85
C GLU A 268 -16.63 6.56 7.62
N ILE A 269 -15.50 5.89 7.32
CA ILE A 269 -14.22 6.53 6.99
C ILE A 269 -14.38 7.46 5.79
N TYR A 270 -14.93 6.95 4.68
CA TYR A 270 -15.11 7.76 3.46
C TYR A 270 -16.01 8.97 3.73
N LYS A 271 -17.17 8.75 4.36
CA LYS A 271 -18.15 9.81 4.64
C LYS A 271 -17.57 10.87 5.60
N GLY A 272 -16.87 10.44 6.64
CA GLY A 272 -16.23 11.33 7.61
C GLY A 272 -15.09 12.13 7.00
N MET A 273 -14.18 11.46 6.28
CA MET A 273 -13.04 12.11 5.63
C MET A 273 -13.49 13.09 4.56
N LYS A 274 -14.46 12.72 3.72
CA LYS A 274 -14.97 13.60 2.67
C LYS A 274 -15.61 14.85 3.25
N LEU A 275 -16.38 14.72 4.33
CA LEU A 275 -16.98 15.87 5.01
C LEU A 275 -15.91 16.82 5.59
N ILE A 276 -14.87 16.26 6.23
CA ILE A 276 -13.74 17.02 6.75
C ILE A 276 -13.00 17.73 5.62
N ASP A 277 -12.77 17.03 4.52
CA ASP A 277 -12.06 17.55 3.36
C ASP A 277 -12.78 18.74 2.73
N GLU A 278 -14.07 18.59 2.44
CA GLU A 278 -14.88 19.61 1.77
C GLU A 278 -15.28 20.79 2.68
N LYS A 279 -15.50 20.54 3.97
CA LYS A 279 -16.08 21.55 4.88
C LYS A 279 -15.09 22.13 5.88
N LEU A 280 -14.01 21.45 6.19
CA LEU A 280 -13.02 21.88 7.18
C LEU A 280 -11.65 22.23 6.57
N GLY A 281 -11.59 22.38 5.23
CA GLY A 281 -10.42 22.90 4.54
C GLY A 281 -9.33 21.87 4.26
N GLY A 282 -9.72 20.65 3.89
CA GLY A 282 -8.80 19.62 3.44
C GLY A 282 -8.41 18.59 4.50
N THR A 283 -7.99 17.44 4.03
CA THR A 283 -7.58 16.30 4.88
C THR A 283 -6.10 16.00 4.79
N THR A 284 -5.42 16.41 3.72
CA THR A 284 -4.01 16.05 3.49
C THR A 284 -3.07 17.18 3.91
N PRO A 285 -2.29 17.02 4.99
CA PRO A 285 -1.38 18.06 5.45
C PRO A 285 -0.14 18.18 4.58
N LEU A 286 0.25 19.41 4.31
CA LEU A 286 1.49 19.83 3.70
C LEU A 286 2.13 20.92 4.55
N ASP A 287 3.42 20.85 4.77
CA ASP A 287 4.19 21.85 5.49
C ASP A 287 5.23 22.47 4.56
N VAL A 288 5.31 23.79 4.57
CA VAL A 288 6.41 24.56 3.98
C VAL A 288 7.28 25.04 5.13
N ILE A 289 8.50 24.52 5.22
CA ILE A 289 9.49 24.94 6.22
C ILE A 289 10.42 25.93 5.56
N VAL A 290 10.49 27.13 6.10
CA VAL A 290 11.35 28.21 5.60
C VAL A 290 12.50 28.41 6.57
N LYS A 291 13.71 28.38 6.09
CA LYS A 291 14.94 28.58 6.85
C LYS A 291 15.51 29.96 6.53
N PHE A 292 15.76 30.73 7.57
CA PHE A 292 16.37 32.03 7.43
C PHE A 292 17.89 31.95 7.57
N PRO A 293 18.68 32.77 6.82
CA PRO A 293 20.12 32.81 7.02
C PRO A 293 20.47 33.22 8.43
N LYS A 294 21.45 32.56 9.04
CA LYS A 294 22.04 33.04 10.31
C LYS A 294 22.70 34.37 10.02
N LYS A 295 22.52 35.37 10.89
CA LYS A 295 23.42 36.55 10.87
C LYS A 295 24.84 36.04 11.02
N GLU A 296 25.71 36.31 10.04
CA GLU A 296 27.12 36.27 10.30
C GLU A 296 27.39 37.37 11.34
N ASN A 297 27.80 36.98 12.54
CA ASN A 297 28.33 37.93 13.50
C ASN A 297 29.57 38.53 12.82
N ASP A 298 29.48 39.81 12.46
CA ASP A 298 30.67 40.61 12.14
C ASP A 298 31.54 40.62 13.41
N ASN A 299 32.46 39.67 13.50
CA ASN A 299 33.48 39.60 14.52
C ASN A 299 34.50 40.75 14.31
N ASN A 300 34.10 41.97 14.51
CA ASN A 300 34.99 43.13 14.59
C ASN A 300 34.47 44.12 15.63
N SER A 301 34.36 43.71 16.88
CA SER A 301 34.43 44.58 18.03
C SER A 301 35.06 43.80 19.18
N ASP A 302 36.36 44.05 19.40
CA ASP A 302 37.05 43.78 20.64
C ASP A 302 36.47 44.63 21.78
N ASP A 303 35.38 44.16 22.37
CA ASP A 303 34.89 44.65 23.66
C ASP A 303 34.39 43.44 24.46
N ASP A 304 35.30 42.94 25.27
CA ASP A 304 35.17 41.96 26.32
C ASP A 304 34.36 42.58 27.46
N TRP A 305 33.05 42.57 27.40
CA TRP A 305 32.14 42.80 28.54
C TRP A 305 31.19 41.64 28.67
N ASP A 306 31.15 41.05 29.85
CA ASP A 306 30.32 39.94 30.31
C ASP A 306 29.05 39.72 29.50
N GLU A 307 29.00 38.72 28.63
CA GLU A 307 27.81 38.17 28.02
C GLU A 307 26.96 37.48 29.11
N GLU A 308 26.11 38.25 29.82
CA GLU A 308 24.87 37.64 30.26
C GLU A 308 24.18 37.09 29.03
N GLU A 309 23.80 35.79 29.03
CA GLU A 309 22.99 35.16 27.99
C GLU A 309 21.70 35.96 27.78
N GLU A 310 21.76 37.08 27.07
CA GLU A 310 20.57 37.79 26.63
C GLU A 310 19.74 36.85 25.78
N ASP A 311 18.51 36.63 26.19
CA ASP A 311 17.50 35.83 25.53
C ASP A 311 17.33 36.31 24.05
N ASP A 312 18.14 35.80 23.14
CA ASP A 312 18.19 36.10 21.69
C ASP A 312 16.83 35.87 21.02
N SER A 313 15.87 35.28 21.74
CA SER A 313 14.52 35.01 21.27
C SER A 313 13.75 36.29 20.89
N LYS A 314 14.05 37.43 21.57
CA LYS A 314 13.39 38.73 21.28
C LYS A 314 13.78 39.27 19.91
N TYR A 315 15.01 39.06 19.47
CA TYR A 315 15.55 39.60 18.23
C TYR A 315 15.23 38.76 16.99
N TRP A 316 14.62 37.57 17.19
CA TRP A 316 14.20 36.71 16.08
C TRP A 316 13.13 37.37 15.21
N PHE A 317 12.21 38.15 15.81
CA PHE A 317 11.01 38.70 15.17
C PHE A 317 11.33 39.98 14.33
N THR A 318 12.18 39.83 13.30
CA THR A 318 12.48 40.94 12.40
C THR A 318 11.37 41.16 11.39
N ARG A 319 11.20 42.38 10.93
CA ARG A 319 10.22 42.76 9.90
C ARG A 319 10.35 41.87 8.67
N ASN A 320 11.60 41.69 8.17
CA ASN A 320 11.85 40.89 6.98
C ASN A 320 11.39 39.43 7.11
N LYS A 321 11.55 38.81 8.28
CA LYS A 321 11.08 37.43 8.52
C LYS A 321 9.56 37.37 8.57
N ILE A 322 8.92 38.30 9.28
CA ILE A 322 7.46 38.35 9.38
C ILE A 322 6.81 38.62 8.02
N ASP A 323 7.32 39.60 7.28
CA ASP A 323 6.83 39.93 5.93
C ASP A 323 7.01 38.73 4.98
N ARG A 324 8.15 38.02 5.08
CA ARG A 324 8.43 36.84 4.27
C ARG A 324 7.47 35.69 4.58
N ILE A 325 7.24 35.39 5.86
CA ILE A 325 6.27 34.38 6.28
C ILE A 325 4.87 34.75 5.79
N THR A 326 4.50 36.03 5.90
CA THR A 326 3.19 36.52 5.46
C THR A 326 3.01 36.45 3.95
N GLN A 327 4.04 36.77 3.20
CA GLN A 327 4.02 36.65 1.72
C GLN A 327 3.80 35.20 1.27
N ILE A 328 4.55 34.25 1.85
CA ILE A 328 4.40 32.84 1.53
C ILE A 328 3.04 32.31 1.97
N HIS A 329 2.56 32.72 3.16
CA HIS A 329 1.24 32.35 3.66
C HIS A 329 0.13 32.79 2.69
N ASN A 330 0.16 34.03 2.22
CA ASN A 330 -0.85 34.57 1.31
C ASN A 330 -0.84 33.86 -0.02
N TYR A 331 0.36 33.65 -0.61
CA TYR A 331 0.50 32.86 -1.84
C TYR A 331 -0.11 31.45 -1.73
N LEU A 332 0.16 30.76 -0.62
CA LEU A 332 -0.36 29.41 -0.42
C LEU A 332 -1.88 29.40 -0.19
N ASP A 333 -2.42 30.43 0.45
CA ASP A 333 -3.86 30.58 0.74
C ASP A 333 -4.68 30.89 -0.53
N GLU A 334 -4.04 31.48 -1.55
CA GLU A 334 -4.64 31.77 -2.86
C GLU A 334 -4.71 30.54 -3.79
N LEU A 335 -4.05 29.42 -3.43
CA LEU A 335 -4.05 28.23 -4.27
C LEU A 335 -5.39 27.49 -4.17
N ASP A 336 -6.06 27.31 -5.28
CA ASP A 336 -7.37 26.62 -5.40
C ASP A 336 -7.45 25.22 -4.75
N ALA A 337 -6.32 24.52 -4.68
CA ALA A 337 -6.25 23.17 -4.11
C ALA A 337 -6.01 23.19 -2.59
N VAL A 338 -5.79 24.37 -2.02
CA VAL A 338 -5.52 24.57 -0.59
C VAL A 338 -6.78 25.04 0.09
N GLY A 339 -7.17 24.39 1.15
CA GLY A 339 -8.39 24.72 1.86
C GLY A 339 -8.16 25.53 3.14
N LYS A 340 -6.98 25.41 3.75
CA LYS A 340 -6.65 26.19 4.96
C LYS A 340 -5.13 26.27 5.14
N VAL A 341 -4.65 27.49 5.39
CA VAL A 341 -3.25 27.78 5.74
C VAL A 341 -3.18 28.31 7.18
N ILE A 342 -2.24 27.81 7.96
CA ILE A 342 -1.96 28.27 9.31
C ILE A 342 -0.45 28.45 9.45
N SER A 343 -0.03 29.63 9.92
CA SER A 343 1.36 29.95 10.19
C SER A 343 1.46 31.03 11.27
N PHE A 344 2.67 31.45 11.57
CA PHE A 344 2.87 32.58 12.43
C PHE A 344 2.20 33.87 11.91
N ALA A 345 2.06 34.03 10.58
CA ALA A 345 1.31 35.13 10.00
C ALA A 345 -0.16 35.20 10.45
N SER A 346 -0.79 34.05 10.72
CA SER A 346 -2.15 34.01 11.27
C SER A 346 -2.21 34.61 12.68
N MET A 347 -1.17 34.36 13.48
CA MET A 347 -1.07 34.90 14.85
C MET A 347 -0.80 36.42 14.82
N VAL A 348 0.07 36.85 13.90
CA VAL A 348 0.36 38.28 13.70
C VAL A 348 -0.91 39.03 13.31
N ARG A 349 -1.72 38.51 12.39
CA ARG A 349 -3.02 39.14 12.02
C ARG A 349 -3.96 39.29 13.22
N VAL A 350 -4.11 38.22 14.01
CA VAL A 350 -4.95 38.30 15.23
C VAL A 350 -4.42 39.34 16.20
N ALA A 351 -3.11 39.41 16.39
CA ALA A 351 -2.50 40.42 17.29
C ALA A 351 -2.68 41.84 16.76
N GLU A 352 -2.55 42.05 15.44
CA GLU A 352 -2.80 43.34 14.77
C GLU A 352 -4.27 43.76 14.91
N ASP A 353 -5.23 42.86 14.75
CA ASP A 353 -6.66 43.12 14.92
C ASP A 353 -6.99 43.55 16.38
N LEU A 354 -6.39 42.86 17.36
CA LEU A 354 -6.53 43.19 18.77
C LEU A 354 -5.94 44.54 19.14
N THR A 355 -4.94 45.03 18.40
CA THR A 355 -4.28 46.33 18.60
C THR A 355 -4.86 47.43 17.73
N GLY A 356 -6.04 47.23 17.15
CA GLY A 356 -6.74 48.22 16.34
C GLY A 356 -6.17 48.38 14.92
N GLY A 357 -5.59 47.32 14.35
CA GLY A 357 -5.03 47.30 12.99
C GLY A 357 -3.61 47.84 12.89
N LYS A 358 -2.94 48.10 14.02
CA LYS A 358 -1.55 48.53 14.01
C LYS A 358 -0.64 47.38 13.65
N LYS A 359 0.20 47.56 12.63
CA LYS A 359 1.22 46.57 12.23
C LYS A 359 2.26 46.39 13.34
N LEU A 360 2.49 45.17 13.75
CA LEU A 360 3.42 44.77 14.80
C LEU A 360 4.70 44.18 14.21
N TYR A 361 5.84 44.81 14.47
CA TYR A 361 7.13 44.36 13.98
C TYR A 361 8.22 44.39 15.05
N GLY A 362 9.25 43.56 14.87
CA GLY A 362 10.52 43.63 15.58
C GLY A 362 10.35 43.63 17.11
N LEU A 363 10.74 44.74 17.70
CA LEU A 363 10.75 44.87 19.17
C LEU A 363 9.35 44.67 19.80
N GLU A 364 8.27 45.19 19.18
CA GLU A 364 6.91 45.06 19.67
C GLU A 364 6.50 43.55 19.72
N MET A 365 6.83 42.79 18.68
CA MET A 365 6.59 41.37 18.64
C MET A 365 7.47 40.60 19.63
N GLY A 366 8.74 40.96 19.78
CA GLY A 366 9.65 40.39 20.77
C GLY A 366 9.13 40.58 22.21
N VAL A 367 8.66 41.79 22.53
CA VAL A 367 8.05 42.10 23.84
C VAL A 367 6.75 41.31 24.02
N LEU A 368 5.90 41.22 23.00
CA LEU A 368 4.68 40.42 23.05
C LEU A 368 5.01 38.94 23.29
N TYR A 369 5.97 38.39 22.57
CA TYR A 369 6.44 37.01 22.73
C TYR A 369 6.90 36.74 24.18
N THR A 370 7.67 37.64 24.81
CA THR A 370 8.15 37.44 26.17
C THR A 370 7.05 37.52 27.22
N LYS A 371 5.96 38.29 26.97
CA LYS A 371 4.82 38.41 27.89
C LYS A 371 3.81 37.28 27.77
N ILE A 372 3.81 36.51 26.70
CA ILE A 372 2.91 35.36 26.55
C ILE A 372 3.34 34.24 27.49
N PRO A 373 2.42 33.65 28.28
CA PRO A 373 2.73 32.50 29.12
C PRO A 373 3.29 31.32 28.33
N ASP A 374 4.23 30.58 28.89
CA ASP A 374 4.92 29.46 28.20
C ASP A 374 3.96 28.35 27.80
N SER A 375 2.87 28.13 28.53
CA SER A 375 1.83 27.18 28.12
C SER A 375 1.18 27.58 26.78
N ILE A 376 0.93 28.85 26.55
CA ILE A 376 0.34 29.40 25.34
C ILE A 376 1.38 29.40 24.19
N LYS A 377 2.64 29.77 24.48
CA LYS A 377 3.72 29.70 23.47
C LYS A 377 3.83 28.32 22.87
N LYS A 378 3.88 27.28 23.72
CA LYS A 378 3.99 25.88 23.30
C LYS A 378 2.86 25.42 22.38
N GLU A 379 1.66 25.94 22.55
CA GLU A 379 0.48 25.55 21.75
C GLU A 379 0.32 26.40 20.47
N ILE A 380 0.65 27.68 20.52
CA ILE A 380 0.29 28.63 19.46
C ILE A 380 1.51 29.07 18.64
N ILE A 381 2.69 29.22 19.22
CA ILE A 381 3.87 29.80 18.55
C ILE A 381 4.89 28.72 18.18
N ASP A 382 5.31 27.90 19.14
CA ASP A 382 6.35 26.90 18.97
C ASP A 382 6.07 25.87 17.85
N PRO A 383 4.81 25.51 17.52
CA PRO A 383 4.53 24.66 16.37
C PRO A 383 4.87 25.31 15.02
N TYR A 384 4.97 26.64 14.95
CA TYR A 384 5.18 27.39 13.72
C TYR A 384 6.52 28.10 13.62
N ILE A 385 7.25 28.27 14.73
CA ILE A 385 8.54 28.94 14.78
C ILE A 385 9.53 28.12 15.60
N SER A 386 10.72 27.92 15.06
CA SER A 386 11.86 27.40 15.76
C SER A 386 12.98 28.44 15.81
N ILE A 387 13.04 29.18 16.91
CA ILE A 387 14.08 30.22 17.11
C ILE A 387 15.47 29.58 17.06
N LYS A 388 15.65 28.45 17.77
CA LYS A 388 16.91 27.69 17.80
C LYS A 388 17.43 27.31 16.41
N ASN A 389 16.56 26.90 15.50
CA ASN A 389 16.93 26.46 14.15
C ASN A 389 16.86 27.59 13.12
N ASN A 390 16.36 28.76 13.52
CA ASN A 390 16.07 29.90 12.64
C ASN A 390 15.14 29.53 11.49
N GLU A 391 14.05 28.80 11.80
CA GLU A 391 13.10 28.24 10.83
C GLU A 391 11.66 28.66 11.18
N ALA A 392 10.84 28.83 10.15
CA ALA A 392 9.40 28.97 10.28
C ALA A 392 8.67 27.87 9.51
N ARG A 393 7.57 27.35 10.08
CA ARG A 393 6.69 26.38 9.48
C ARG A 393 5.37 27.03 9.08
N ILE A 394 5.00 26.81 7.83
CA ILE A 394 3.69 27.20 7.29
C ILE A 394 2.96 25.88 7.01
N GLY A 395 1.98 25.56 7.84
CA GLY A 395 1.17 24.36 7.70
C GLY A 395 -0.06 24.66 6.85
N LEU A 396 -0.33 23.79 5.88
CA LEU A 396 -1.52 23.87 5.04
C LEU A 396 -2.18 22.51 4.86
N ARG A 397 -3.45 22.55 4.51
CA ARG A 397 -4.21 21.36 4.17
C ARG A 397 -4.67 21.43 2.72
N VAL A 398 -4.44 20.34 2.00
CA VAL A 398 -4.86 20.19 0.61
C VAL A 398 -6.20 19.47 0.58
N LEU A 399 -7.09 19.95 -0.30
CA LEU A 399 -8.41 19.35 -0.58
C LEU A 399 -8.21 18.06 -1.39
N ASP A 400 -8.13 16.93 -0.70
CA ASP A 400 -7.80 15.64 -1.29
C ASP A 400 -8.92 15.11 -2.21
N SER A 401 -10.17 15.49 -1.97
CA SER A 401 -11.36 15.13 -2.74
C SER A 401 -11.58 15.98 -3.99
N LYS A 402 -10.74 17.02 -4.22
CA LYS A 402 -10.89 17.90 -5.38
C LYS A 402 -10.70 17.12 -6.69
N GLU A 403 -11.69 17.20 -7.58
CA GLU A 403 -11.64 16.57 -8.90
C GLU A 403 -10.44 17.07 -9.70
N ASN A 404 -9.75 16.17 -10.38
CA ASN A 404 -8.56 16.45 -11.20
C ASN A 404 -7.36 17.04 -10.43
N LEU A 405 -7.28 16.86 -9.10
CA LEU A 405 -6.11 17.26 -8.34
C LEU A 405 -4.91 16.39 -8.73
N ARG A 406 -3.91 17.00 -9.36
CA ARG A 406 -2.63 16.38 -9.67
C ARG A 406 -1.60 16.76 -8.60
N ARG A 407 -1.44 15.91 -7.59
CA ARG A 407 -0.58 16.18 -6.42
C ARG A 407 0.86 16.45 -6.80
N ASN A 408 1.40 15.67 -7.73
CA ASN A 408 2.77 15.86 -8.21
C ASN A 408 2.96 17.21 -8.92
N GLU A 409 1.97 17.64 -9.70
CA GLU A 409 1.98 18.94 -10.36
C GLU A 409 1.83 20.09 -9.35
N LEU A 410 0.94 19.94 -8.35
CA LEU A 410 0.81 20.92 -7.28
C LEU A 410 2.12 21.10 -6.51
N ILE A 411 2.80 20.01 -6.14
CA ILE A 411 4.09 20.04 -5.46
C ILE A 411 5.16 20.72 -6.32
N LYS A 412 5.19 20.41 -7.62
CA LYS A 412 6.11 21.05 -8.57
C LYS A 412 5.81 22.54 -8.73
N LYS A 413 4.54 22.91 -8.84
CA LYS A 413 4.09 24.31 -8.93
C LYS A 413 4.53 25.08 -7.69
N ILE A 414 4.24 24.59 -6.48
CA ILE A 414 4.64 25.24 -5.23
C ILE A 414 6.16 25.42 -5.18
N ASN A 415 6.96 24.39 -5.53
CA ASN A 415 8.42 24.52 -5.56
C ASN A 415 8.87 25.61 -6.56
N HIS A 416 8.31 25.59 -7.77
CA HIS A 416 8.64 26.55 -8.83
C HIS A 416 8.30 27.99 -8.42
N ASP A 417 7.12 28.21 -7.85
CA ASP A 417 6.63 29.54 -7.52
C ASP A 417 7.37 30.11 -6.28
N LEU A 418 7.74 29.25 -5.31
CA LEU A 418 8.58 29.64 -4.18
C LEU A 418 9.97 30.11 -4.66
N GLU A 419 10.56 29.44 -5.66
CA GLU A 419 11.87 29.79 -6.20
C GLU A 419 11.81 31.02 -7.12
N ASN A 420 10.89 31.07 -8.08
CA ASN A 420 10.92 32.01 -9.17
C ASN A 420 10.01 33.22 -8.94
N GLU A 421 8.86 33.08 -8.31
CA GLU A 421 7.94 34.19 -8.04
C GLU A 421 8.26 34.88 -6.70
N LEU A 422 8.55 34.05 -5.68
CA LEU A 422 8.84 34.55 -4.35
C LEU A 422 10.36 34.73 -4.10
N GLY A 423 11.23 34.27 -5.01
CA GLY A 423 12.69 34.52 -4.98
C GLY A 423 13.40 33.81 -3.82
N LEU A 424 12.91 32.66 -3.34
CA LEU A 424 13.60 31.86 -2.32
C LEU A 424 14.65 30.97 -2.98
N LYS A 425 15.83 30.86 -2.38
CA LYS A 425 16.80 29.86 -2.82
C LYS A 425 16.32 28.47 -2.42
N ARG A 426 16.68 27.46 -3.20
CA ARG A 426 16.29 26.07 -2.95
C ARG A 426 16.66 25.54 -1.56
N GLU A 427 17.73 26.07 -0.99
CA GLU A 427 18.23 25.71 0.35
C GLU A 427 17.46 26.41 1.48
N GLU A 428 16.72 27.48 1.17
CA GLU A 428 15.97 28.29 2.13
C GLU A 428 14.59 27.73 2.44
N PHE A 429 14.09 26.74 1.69
CA PHE A 429 12.81 26.14 1.98
C PHE A 429 12.79 24.64 1.72
N LYS A 430 11.87 23.95 2.40
CA LYS A 430 11.64 22.50 2.26
C LYS A 430 10.16 22.20 2.39
N LEU A 431 9.64 21.41 1.44
CA LEU A 431 8.30 20.84 1.56
C LEU A 431 8.37 19.53 2.34
N ALA A 432 7.44 19.36 3.29
CA ALA A 432 7.34 18.20 4.14
C ALA A 432 5.85 17.86 4.38
N GLY A 433 5.58 16.76 5.08
CA GLY A 433 4.21 16.38 5.42
C GLY A 433 3.70 15.16 4.68
N VAL A 434 2.47 14.78 5.00
CA VAL A 434 1.84 13.54 4.49
C VAL A 434 1.66 13.59 2.98
N LEU A 435 1.35 14.77 2.40
CA LEU A 435 1.21 14.93 0.95
C LEU A 435 2.49 14.52 0.22
N ILE A 436 3.65 14.99 0.70
CA ILE A 436 4.95 14.67 0.08
C ILE A 436 5.26 13.18 0.21
N LEU A 437 5.04 12.63 1.42
CA LEU A 437 5.25 11.21 1.67
C LEU A 437 4.39 10.35 0.74
N PHE A 438 3.11 10.67 0.64
CA PHE A 438 2.14 9.94 -0.17
C PHE A 438 2.44 10.05 -1.68
N ASN A 439 2.75 11.26 -2.17
CA ASN A 439 3.17 11.48 -3.56
C ASN A 439 4.43 10.66 -3.90
N ASN A 440 5.45 10.72 -3.04
CA ASN A 440 6.69 9.98 -3.26
C ASN A 440 6.46 8.45 -3.25
N LEU A 441 5.55 7.98 -2.39
CA LEU A 441 5.15 6.58 -2.34
C LEU A 441 4.47 6.16 -3.65
N LEU A 442 3.51 6.93 -4.15
CA LEU A 442 2.83 6.66 -5.42
C LEU A 442 3.78 6.66 -6.61
N GLN A 443 4.66 7.66 -6.70
CA GLN A 443 5.66 7.74 -7.77
C GLN A 443 6.66 6.58 -7.70
N SER A 444 7.08 6.19 -6.49
CA SER A 444 7.94 5.03 -6.27
C SER A 444 7.24 3.72 -6.65
N LEU A 445 5.95 3.56 -6.30
CA LEU A 445 5.14 2.41 -6.69
C LEU A 445 5.09 2.25 -8.21
N PHE A 446 4.81 3.31 -8.94
CA PHE A 446 4.74 3.27 -10.40
C PHE A 446 6.08 2.89 -11.04
N LYS A 447 7.16 3.54 -10.61
CA LYS A 447 8.51 3.22 -11.08
C LYS A 447 8.90 1.78 -10.76
N SER A 448 8.56 1.31 -9.57
CA SER A 448 8.85 -0.07 -9.15
C SER A 448 8.05 -1.10 -9.93
N GLN A 449 6.78 -0.81 -10.30
CA GLN A 449 5.97 -1.70 -11.13
C GLN A 449 6.60 -1.95 -12.50
N ILE A 450 7.12 -0.91 -13.15
CA ILE A 450 7.82 -1.05 -14.44
C ILE A 450 9.09 -1.90 -14.26
N LEU A 451 9.87 -1.64 -13.22
CA LEU A 451 11.09 -2.39 -12.93
C LEU A 451 10.80 -3.86 -12.62
N THR A 452 9.82 -4.13 -11.73
CA THR A 452 9.46 -5.50 -11.35
C THR A 452 8.93 -6.28 -12.54
N LEU A 453 8.11 -5.66 -13.41
CA LEU A 453 7.64 -6.29 -14.66
C LEU A 453 8.82 -6.67 -15.57
N GLY A 454 9.79 -5.78 -15.75
CA GLY A 454 11.00 -6.04 -16.53
C GLY A 454 11.81 -7.21 -15.95
N VAL A 455 12.01 -7.24 -14.63
CA VAL A 455 12.73 -8.32 -13.93
C VAL A 455 12.01 -9.67 -14.09
N VAL A 456 10.66 -9.69 -13.95
CA VAL A 456 9.86 -10.90 -14.16
C VAL A 456 10.02 -11.42 -15.59
N MET A 457 9.85 -10.55 -16.58
CA MET A 457 9.99 -10.93 -18.00
C MET A 457 11.39 -11.47 -18.29
N ALA A 458 12.43 -10.82 -17.81
CA ALA A 458 13.82 -11.28 -17.97
C ALA A 458 14.03 -12.63 -17.27
N GLY A 459 13.55 -12.80 -16.05
CA GLY A 459 13.67 -14.04 -15.27
C GLY A 459 12.96 -15.22 -15.95
N ILE A 460 11.74 -15.03 -16.43
CA ILE A 460 10.97 -16.05 -17.14
C ILE A 460 11.65 -16.41 -18.48
N THR A 461 12.12 -15.41 -19.23
CA THR A 461 12.83 -15.63 -20.49
C THR A 461 14.11 -16.44 -20.28
N LEU A 462 14.90 -16.06 -19.26
CA LEU A 462 16.12 -16.78 -18.91
C LEU A 462 15.81 -18.23 -18.50
N MET A 463 14.74 -18.45 -17.75
CA MET A 463 14.32 -19.80 -17.36
C MET A 463 13.90 -20.64 -18.56
N PHE A 464 13.17 -20.06 -19.55
CA PHE A 464 12.83 -20.75 -20.77
C PHE A 464 14.07 -21.07 -21.65
N LEU A 465 15.03 -20.15 -21.72
CA LEU A 465 16.30 -20.41 -22.40
C LEU A 465 17.06 -21.61 -21.78
N ILE A 466 17.09 -21.68 -20.45
CA ILE A 466 17.71 -22.81 -19.74
C ILE A 466 16.94 -24.11 -19.99
N LEU A 467 15.60 -24.06 -19.98
CA LEU A 467 14.73 -25.22 -20.14
C LEU A 467 14.80 -25.80 -21.54
N PHE A 468 14.62 -24.97 -22.56
CA PHE A 468 14.53 -25.45 -23.96
C PHE A 468 15.89 -25.57 -24.64
N ARG A 469 16.93 -24.91 -24.10
CA ARG A 469 18.29 -24.86 -24.69
C ARG A 469 18.30 -24.46 -26.18
N ASN A 470 17.25 -23.78 -26.61
CA ASN A 470 17.05 -23.36 -28.00
C ASN A 470 16.35 -21.99 -28.01
N THR A 471 17.03 -21.01 -28.57
CA THR A 471 16.56 -19.61 -28.62
C THR A 471 15.31 -19.42 -29.49
N THR A 472 15.05 -20.34 -30.42
CA THR A 472 13.86 -20.30 -31.29
C THR A 472 12.60 -20.83 -30.60
N LEU A 473 12.76 -21.64 -29.55
CA LEU A 473 11.68 -22.23 -28.75
C LEU A 473 11.43 -21.50 -27.45
N ALA A 474 12.41 -20.73 -26.94
CA ALA A 474 12.32 -19.91 -25.74
C ALA A 474 11.76 -18.53 -26.06
#